data_e2c34fc3b597eab6e46cb176faec224f
#
_entry.id   e2c34fc3b597eab6e46cb176faec224f
#
_cell.length_a   1.000
_cell.length_b   1.000
_cell.length_c   1.000
_cell.angle_alpha   90.00
_cell.angle_beta   90.00
_cell.angle_gamma   90.00
#
_symmetry.space_group_name_H-M   'P 1'
#
loop_
_entity.id
_entity.type
_entity.pdbx_description
1 polymer ?
#
loop_
_entity_poly.entity_id
_entity_poly.type
_entity_poly.pdbx_seq_one_letter_code
_entity_poly.pdbx_strand_id
1 'polypeptide(L)'
;MRHNKEEFMRTMKRVAAVALSVVVLMTSGVSAKAAVTDVQPAKSSSEAVLKWQWPEKGNGQAYQTISDLKIVGKYVYLANNATKKVVKLNKDTGKVEAEHNFSDSCKLDYYADIEYGDDKIYVGYANNKVEAFDADTLKPVWISEDTGHSVTSKMTYKNKKLYFGTGSYGDTDTSYYVLDTKDENDKSENETKTVKAIVKSDGGRFYWKKATEVGKYLIVSDTVGNLTSIDTTDNSVVQTKKTEITFSGSMAYDSTYSKIYFVGGVNKLYGIKVNEDGTFGDLEEKFQFCDTGYSSMTPIVYDGKIYVSGNNGESFSSDAKYKGYFGVASIGKDKTELNYVLPITNYAQCEPLLTKTTDGSVQVYFTMNAEPGGIYSVCDSKDAKVNSIFEPTDKNEINYCMRNIYADENGTMYYSNDAGYVFAVGKKAAGTVKPTESTAEEKPATKPSSEATTVVNETKTKPVTKTVKSTRSVKLTWKKKKSAKGYVIYAKAGKGKYKKVTTVGKKTSKTIKVNKDSSYKFKVRPYKLTKKNKKKYFKAYAAKAKFGSKTVKVTFKNVTGYASYKVQMKAGKAAYKTVKTTTKGGTITYTKKKAKVGTTYKFCLKGINKVNGKTVSVTIK
;
A
#
# COMPACT_ATOMS: atom_id res chain seq x y z
N MET A 1 24.99 -47.87 -4.15
CA MET A 1 25.63 -46.77 -3.42
C MET A 1 25.52 -45.38 -4.06
N ARG A 2 25.32 -45.21 -5.37
CA ARG A 2 25.10 -43.87 -5.98
C ARG A 2 23.68 -43.29 -5.77
N HIS A 3 22.67 -44.13 -5.72
CA HIS A 3 21.27 -43.66 -5.59
C HIS A 3 20.96 -43.07 -4.21
N ASN A 4 21.51 -43.62 -3.13
CA ASN A 4 21.31 -43.10 -1.76
C ASN A 4 22.05 -41.75 -1.50
N LYS A 5 23.05 -41.40 -2.30
CA LYS A 5 23.79 -40.17 -2.13
C LYS A 5 23.09 -38.96 -2.76
N GLU A 6 22.34 -39.20 -3.84
CA GLU A 6 21.53 -38.14 -4.47
C GLU A 6 20.27 -37.82 -3.67
N GLU A 7 19.65 -38.84 -3.10
CA GLU A 7 18.47 -38.64 -2.24
C GLU A 7 18.83 -37.95 -0.92
N PHE A 8 19.96 -38.32 -0.32
CA PHE A 8 20.52 -37.64 0.85
C PHE A 8 20.90 -36.17 0.54
N MET A 9 21.47 -35.90 -0.63
CA MET A 9 21.82 -34.54 -1.07
C MET A 9 20.57 -33.73 -1.42
N ARG A 10 19.50 -34.32 -1.94
CA ARG A 10 18.19 -33.67 -2.14
C ARG A 10 17.52 -33.33 -0.81
N THR A 11 17.59 -34.23 0.15
CA THR A 11 17.06 -34.02 1.52
C THR A 11 17.86 -32.95 2.26
N MET A 12 19.19 -32.96 2.15
CA MET A 12 20.04 -31.92 2.73
C MET A 12 19.85 -30.54 2.07
N LYS A 13 19.60 -30.47 0.76
CA LYS A 13 19.26 -29.20 0.08
C LYS A 13 17.86 -28.71 0.47
N ARG A 14 16.90 -29.60 0.72
CA ARG A 14 15.59 -29.25 1.27
C ARG A 14 15.69 -28.75 2.71
N VAL A 15 16.51 -29.37 3.54
CA VAL A 15 16.75 -28.96 4.93
C VAL A 15 17.53 -27.64 5.01
N ALA A 16 18.49 -27.41 4.12
CA ALA A 16 19.25 -26.14 4.08
C ALA A 16 18.45 -24.96 3.52
N ALA A 17 17.52 -25.21 2.57
CA ALA A 17 16.59 -24.18 2.07
C ALA A 17 15.51 -23.84 3.10
N VAL A 18 15.13 -24.78 3.97
CA VAL A 18 14.21 -24.57 5.07
C VAL A 18 14.87 -23.85 6.27
N ALA A 19 16.19 -24.00 6.45
CA ALA A 19 16.90 -23.43 7.58
C ALA A 19 17.28 -21.93 7.43
N LEU A 20 17.14 -21.32 6.25
CA LEU A 20 17.43 -19.90 6.04
C LEU A 20 16.20 -19.03 5.81
N SER A 21 15.01 -19.64 5.71
CA SER A 21 13.71 -18.93 5.62
C SER A 21 12.79 -19.14 6.83
N VAL A 22 13.27 -19.81 7.89
CA VAL A 22 12.49 -20.21 9.08
C VAL A 22 13.00 -19.54 10.35
N VAL A 23 13.35 -18.27 10.31
CA VAL A 23 13.53 -17.47 11.54
C VAL A 23 12.30 -16.56 11.81
N VAL A 24 11.23 -16.71 11.03
CA VAL A 24 9.92 -16.13 11.41
C VAL A 24 8.82 -17.14 11.13
N LEU A 25 8.42 -17.92 12.13
CA LEU A 25 7.27 -18.83 12.18
C LEU A 25 7.59 -20.33 12.18
N MET A 26 8.24 -20.81 13.23
CA MET A 26 7.94 -22.13 13.79
C MET A 26 8.24 -22.12 15.28
N THR A 27 7.36 -21.53 16.06
CA THR A 27 7.10 -22.00 17.42
C THR A 27 5.62 -22.38 17.46
N SER A 28 5.36 -23.68 17.55
CA SER A 28 4.10 -24.25 17.93
C SER A 28 3.53 -23.50 19.14
N GLY A 29 2.39 -22.85 18.96
CA GLY A 29 1.63 -22.30 20.09
C GLY A 29 1.69 -20.78 20.27
N VAL A 30 2.14 -19.97 19.31
CA VAL A 30 2.03 -18.51 19.40
C VAL A 30 0.83 -18.06 18.58
N SER A 31 -0.17 -17.57 19.30
CA SER A 31 -1.26 -16.73 18.81
C SER A 31 -0.78 -15.79 17.70
N ALA A 32 -1.57 -15.66 16.63
CA ALA A 32 -1.32 -14.69 15.56
C ALA A 32 -1.18 -13.29 16.18
N LYS A 33 0.07 -12.90 16.48
CA LYS A 33 0.37 -11.47 16.66
C LYS A 33 0.08 -10.81 15.32
N ALA A 34 -0.57 -9.67 15.34
CA ALA A 34 -0.57 -8.75 14.22
C ALA A 34 0.83 -8.75 13.60
N ALA A 35 0.93 -8.70 12.27
CA ALA A 35 2.23 -8.75 11.59
C ALA A 35 3.06 -7.52 11.95
N VAL A 36 3.60 -7.54 13.16
CA VAL A 36 4.57 -6.56 13.64
C VAL A 36 5.91 -7.00 13.11
N THR A 37 6.53 -6.17 12.36
CA THR A 37 7.86 -6.42 11.79
C THR A 37 8.83 -5.33 12.24
N ASP A 38 10.08 -5.70 12.43
CA ASP A 38 11.18 -4.75 12.73
C ASP A 38 11.78 -4.16 11.44
N VAL A 39 11.25 -4.53 10.28
CA VAL A 39 11.69 -3.94 9.01
C VAL A 39 11.31 -2.47 8.96
N GLN A 40 12.10 -1.68 8.23
CA GLN A 40 11.97 -0.23 8.17
C GLN A 40 11.55 0.24 6.77
N PRO A 41 10.26 0.18 6.41
CA PRO A 41 9.77 0.75 5.16
C PRO A 41 10.01 2.26 5.08
N ALA A 42 9.75 2.83 3.92
CA ALA A 42 9.76 4.29 3.76
C ALA A 42 8.69 4.94 4.68
N LYS A 43 9.09 5.98 5.40
CA LYS A 43 8.23 6.70 6.37
C LYS A 43 7.58 7.96 5.76
N SER A 44 7.96 8.31 4.55
CA SER A 44 7.44 9.48 3.82
C SER A 44 7.58 9.30 2.31
N SER A 45 6.82 10.07 1.54
CA SER A 45 6.92 10.09 0.07
C SER A 45 8.29 10.57 -0.44
N SER A 46 9.05 11.29 0.37
CA SER A 46 10.41 11.69 0.03
C SER A 46 11.40 10.53 0.13
N GLU A 47 11.14 9.56 0.99
CA GLU A 47 11.93 8.34 1.15
C GLU A 47 11.49 7.22 0.21
N ALA A 48 10.22 7.19 -0.16
CA ALA A 48 9.66 6.11 -0.96
C ALA A 48 10.10 6.16 -2.44
N VAL A 49 10.27 4.99 -3.04
CA VAL A 49 10.55 4.82 -4.47
C VAL A 49 9.79 3.60 -5.00
N LEU A 50 9.08 3.77 -6.10
CA LEU A 50 8.54 2.64 -6.85
C LEU A 50 9.69 1.83 -7.44
N LYS A 51 9.83 0.57 -7.00
CA LYS A 51 10.84 -0.37 -7.53
C LYS A 51 10.37 -0.99 -8.83
N TRP A 52 9.16 -1.51 -8.84
CA TRP A 52 8.49 -2.07 -10.00
C TRP A 52 6.97 -2.03 -9.80
N GLN A 53 6.25 -2.22 -10.89
CA GLN A 53 4.81 -2.45 -10.93
C GLN A 53 4.48 -3.54 -11.94
N TRP A 54 3.41 -4.26 -11.71
CA TRP A 54 2.88 -5.29 -12.59
C TRP A 54 1.35 -5.14 -12.70
N PRO A 55 0.76 -5.27 -13.91
CA PRO A 55 1.45 -5.38 -15.20
C PRO A 55 2.15 -4.06 -15.57
N GLU A 56 3.14 -4.12 -16.47
CA GLU A 56 3.82 -2.89 -16.96
C GLU A 56 2.85 -1.91 -17.65
N LYS A 57 1.76 -2.45 -18.21
CA LYS A 57 0.66 -1.71 -18.84
C LYS A 57 -0.65 -2.31 -18.38
N GLY A 58 -1.49 -1.50 -17.75
CA GLY A 58 -2.87 -1.86 -17.47
C GLY A 58 -3.72 -1.89 -18.76
N ASN A 59 -4.76 -2.64 -18.72
CA ASN A 59 -5.72 -2.76 -19.83
C ASN A 59 -6.72 -1.59 -19.85
N GLY A 60 -6.54 -0.58 -18.99
CA GLY A 60 -7.38 0.62 -18.96
C GLY A 60 -8.83 0.36 -18.51
N GLN A 61 -9.11 -0.83 -17.94
CA GLN A 61 -10.43 -1.14 -17.41
C GLN A 61 -10.48 -0.79 -15.92
N ALA A 62 -11.47 -0.01 -15.52
CA ALA A 62 -11.79 0.25 -14.14
C ALA A 62 -12.34 -1.04 -13.47
N TYR A 63 -12.09 -1.19 -12.17
CA TYR A 63 -12.61 -2.27 -11.33
C TYR A 63 -12.20 -3.69 -11.76
N GLN A 64 -10.92 -3.89 -12.03
CA GLN A 64 -10.42 -5.23 -12.24
C GLN A 64 -10.23 -5.94 -10.91
N THR A 65 -10.95 -7.01 -10.70
CA THR A 65 -10.81 -7.82 -9.50
C THR A 65 -9.45 -8.50 -9.49
N ILE A 66 -8.64 -8.15 -8.52
CA ILE A 66 -7.36 -8.76 -8.20
C ILE A 66 -7.42 -9.18 -6.73
N SER A 67 -6.89 -10.35 -6.38
CA SER A 67 -6.85 -10.81 -4.99
C SER A 67 -5.93 -9.96 -4.11
N ASP A 68 -6.00 -10.15 -2.81
CA ASP A 68 -4.86 -9.83 -1.94
C ASP A 68 -3.62 -10.62 -2.37
N LEU A 69 -2.44 -10.17 -1.94
CA LEU A 69 -1.17 -10.79 -2.28
C LEU A 69 -0.76 -11.83 -1.24
N LYS A 70 -0.01 -12.85 -1.65
CA LYS A 70 0.76 -13.70 -0.74
C LYS A 70 2.24 -13.62 -1.10
N ILE A 71 3.06 -13.30 -0.10
CA ILE A 71 4.51 -13.23 -0.28
C ILE A 71 5.14 -14.44 0.37
N VAL A 72 5.74 -15.31 -0.44
CA VAL A 72 6.36 -16.54 0.02
C VAL A 72 7.79 -16.61 -0.53
N GLY A 73 8.76 -16.52 0.36
CA GLY A 73 10.18 -16.48 -0.01
C GLY A 73 10.48 -15.32 -0.95
N LYS A 74 10.92 -15.62 -2.17
CA LYS A 74 11.25 -14.64 -3.21
C LYS A 74 10.13 -14.39 -4.24
N TYR A 75 8.91 -14.81 -3.94
CA TYR A 75 7.79 -14.70 -4.87
C TYR A 75 6.60 -13.95 -4.28
N VAL A 76 5.88 -13.28 -5.16
CA VAL A 76 4.56 -12.68 -4.90
C VAL A 76 3.53 -13.45 -5.71
N TYR A 77 2.51 -13.97 -5.05
CA TYR A 77 1.40 -14.69 -5.67
C TYR A 77 0.15 -13.83 -5.64
N LEU A 78 -0.64 -13.93 -6.70
CA LEU A 78 -1.94 -13.28 -6.82
C LEU A 78 -2.85 -14.05 -7.78
N ALA A 79 -4.15 -13.80 -7.67
CA ALA A 79 -5.13 -14.23 -8.64
C ALA A 79 -5.73 -12.99 -9.34
N ASN A 80 -5.88 -13.03 -10.66
CA ASN A 80 -6.36 -11.90 -11.47
C ASN A 80 -7.57 -12.32 -12.29
N ASN A 81 -8.73 -11.70 -12.02
CA ASN A 81 -9.98 -12.01 -12.68
C ASN A 81 -10.06 -11.50 -14.13
N ALA A 82 -9.35 -10.45 -14.47
CA ALA A 82 -9.33 -9.91 -15.83
C ALA A 82 -8.66 -10.88 -16.81
N THR A 83 -7.58 -11.53 -16.38
CA THR A 83 -6.84 -12.52 -17.17
C THR A 83 -7.26 -13.96 -16.88
N LYS A 84 -8.08 -14.19 -15.85
CA LYS A 84 -8.48 -15.52 -15.36
C LYS A 84 -7.29 -16.40 -15.00
N LYS A 85 -6.28 -15.83 -14.34
CA LYS A 85 -5.04 -16.52 -14.01
C LYS A 85 -4.64 -16.36 -12.55
N VAL A 86 -4.03 -17.40 -12.02
CA VAL A 86 -3.12 -17.29 -10.88
C VAL A 86 -1.74 -16.96 -11.41
N VAL A 87 -1.02 -16.06 -10.74
CA VAL A 87 0.25 -15.51 -11.21
C VAL A 87 1.29 -15.54 -10.09
N LYS A 88 2.51 -15.93 -10.43
CA LYS A 88 3.70 -15.94 -9.57
C LYS A 88 4.69 -14.92 -10.12
N LEU A 89 4.97 -13.89 -9.35
CA LEU A 89 5.94 -12.85 -9.70
C LEU A 89 7.22 -13.00 -8.89
N ASN A 90 8.34 -12.67 -9.48
CA ASN A 90 9.58 -12.47 -8.75
C ASN A 90 9.47 -11.22 -7.89
N LYS A 91 9.71 -11.35 -6.58
CA LYS A 91 9.54 -10.29 -5.58
C LYS A 91 10.42 -9.05 -5.85
N ASP A 92 11.63 -9.24 -6.35
CA ASP A 92 12.59 -8.15 -6.53
C ASP A 92 12.41 -7.41 -7.86
N THR A 93 11.89 -8.09 -8.88
CA THR A 93 11.84 -7.58 -10.26
C THR A 93 10.44 -7.36 -10.82
N GLY A 94 9.40 -7.93 -10.22
CA GLY A 94 8.03 -7.92 -10.72
C GLY A 94 7.82 -8.77 -11.99
N LYS A 95 8.81 -9.56 -12.40
CA LYS A 95 8.70 -10.43 -13.57
C LYS A 95 7.81 -11.62 -13.28
N VAL A 96 7.00 -12.03 -14.25
CA VAL A 96 6.23 -13.26 -14.19
C VAL A 96 7.19 -14.45 -14.26
N GLU A 97 7.13 -15.31 -13.26
CA GLU A 97 7.91 -16.56 -13.18
C GLU A 97 7.05 -17.77 -13.57
N ALA A 98 5.76 -17.73 -13.24
CA ALA A 98 4.77 -18.70 -13.66
C ALA A 98 3.38 -18.08 -13.69
N GLU A 99 2.49 -18.61 -14.52
CA GLU A 99 1.08 -18.28 -14.52
C GLU A 99 0.26 -19.49 -15.01
N HIS A 100 -0.97 -19.63 -14.50
CA HIS A 100 -1.89 -20.68 -14.93
C HIS A 100 -3.31 -20.13 -14.98
N ASN A 101 -4.11 -20.63 -15.93
CA ASN A 101 -5.51 -20.26 -16.01
C ASN A 101 -6.29 -20.88 -14.83
N PHE A 102 -7.34 -20.20 -14.37
CA PHE A 102 -8.35 -20.83 -13.52
C PHE A 102 -9.01 -22.00 -14.27
N SER A 103 -9.55 -22.95 -13.54
CA SER A 103 -10.45 -23.93 -14.13
C SER A 103 -11.63 -23.27 -14.83
N ASP A 104 -12.16 -23.91 -15.85
CA ASP A 104 -13.25 -23.40 -16.68
C ASP A 104 -14.42 -22.89 -15.82
N SER A 105 -14.99 -21.77 -16.25
CA SER A 105 -16.07 -21.04 -15.56
C SER A 105 -15.71 -20.37 -14.24
N CYS A 106 -14.52 -20.60 -13.66
CA CYS A 106 -14.12 -19.96 -12.41
C CYS A 106 -13.89 -18.46 -12.57
N LYS A 107 -14.33 -17.69 -11.58
CA LYS A 107 -14.16 -16.24 -11.52
C LYS A 107 -14.01 -15.78 -10.08
N LEU A 108 -13.22 -14.73 -9.85
CA LEU A 108 -13.11 -14.13 -8.54
C LEU A 108 -14.34 -13.31 -8.20
N ASP A 109 -14.67 -13.24 -6.92
CA ASP A 109 -15.51 -12.18 -6.37
C ASP A 109 -14.70 -10.91 -6.14
N TYR A 110 -15.37 -9.79 -5.89
CA TYR A 110 -14.73 -8.49 -5.65
C TYR A 110 -13.77 -8.50 -4.45
N TYR A 111 -14.06 -9.31 -3.44
CA TYR A 111 -13.24 -9.46 -2.23
C TYR A 111 -12.39 -10.73 -2.21
N ALA A 112 -12.11 -11.28 -3.38
CA ALA A 112 -11.33 -12.50 -3.48
C ALA A 112 -10.01 -12.42 -2.72
N ASP A 113 -9.71 -13.48 -2.00
CA ASP A 113 -8.45 -13.70 -1.32
C ASP A 113 -7.79 -14.97 -1.86
N ILE A 114 -6.49 -15.07 -1.65
CA ILE A 114 -5.72 -16.27 -1.85
C ILE A 114 -5.03 -16.68 -0.56
N GLU A 115 -4.78 -17.95 -0.36
CA GLU A 115 -4.03 -18.44 0.80
C GLU A 115 -2.88 -19.33 0.36
N TYR A 116 -1.86 -19.43 1.21
CA TYR A 116 -0.70 -20.32 1.01
C TYR A 116 -0.57 -21.30 2.18
N GLY A 117 -0.31 -22.54 1.86
CA GLY A 117 0.01 -23.56 2.82
C GLY A 117 0.32 -24.89 2.13
N ASP A 118 1.14 -25.73 2.74
CA ASP A 118 1.48 -27.06 2.23
C ASP A 118 1.96 -27.03 0.77
N ASP A 119 2.83 -26.04 0.45
CA ASP A 119 3.37 -25.76 -0.89
C ASP A 119 2.29 -25.56 -1.98
N LYS A 120 1.12 -25.07 -1.60
CA LYS A 120 0.01 -24.77 -2.50
C LYS A 120 -0.49 -23.34 -2.35
N ILE A 121 -1.02 -22.81 -3.44
CA ILE A 121 -1.80 -21.57 -3.47
C ILE A 121 -3.28 -21.94 -3.61
N TYR A 122 -4.10 -21.47 -2.72
CA TYR A 122 -5.55 -21.67 -2.72
C TYR A 122 -6.25 -20.42 -3.21
N VAL A 123 -7.20 -20.57 -4.12
CA VAL A 123 -7.98 -19.48 -4.71
C VAL A 123 -9.46 -19.74 -4.46
N GLY A 124 -10.14 -18.82 -3.80
CA GLY A 124 -11.59 -18.86 -3.60
C GLY A 124 -12.34 -18.15 -4.74
N TYR A 125 -13.44 -18.74 -5.19
CA TYR A 125 -14.17 -18.26 -6.36
C TYR A 125 -15.61 -17.85 -6.06
N ALA A 126 -16.13 -16.91 -6.86
CA ALA A 126 -17.53 -16.49 -6.85
C ALA A 126 -18.52 -17.58 -7.31
N ASN A 127 -18.03 -18.60 -8.00
CA ASN A 127 -18.81 -19.78 -8.40
C ASN A 127 -18.68 -20.93 -7.41
N ASN A 128 -18.60 -20.60 -6.12
CA ASN A 128 -18.80 -21.50 -4.98
C ASN A 128 -17.71 -22.57 -4.81
N LYS A 129 -16.50 -22.36 -5.32
CA LYS A 129 -15.43 -23.35 -5.27
C LYS A 129 -14.13 -22.77 -4.75
N VAL A 130 -13.27 -23.65 -4.25
CA VAL A 130 -11.86 -23.37 -3.96
C VAL A 130 -11.00 -24.25 -4.86
N GLU A 131 -9.96 -23.68 -5.45
CA GLU A 131 -8.99 -24.41 -6.27
C GLU A 131 -7.60 -24.29 -5.66
N ALA A 132 -6.82 -25.36 -5.72
CA ALA A 132 -5.45 -25.41 -5.28
C ALA A 132 -4.50 -25.53 -6.47
N PHE A 133 -3.44 -24.74 -6.41
CA PHE A 133 -2.35 -24.76 -7.36
C PHE A 133 -1.04 -25.09 -6.65
N ASP A 134 -0.19 -25.92 -7.25
CA ASP A 134 1.17 -26.12 -6.77
C ASP A 134 1.93 -24.78 -6.75
N ALA A 135 2.52 -24.43 -5.64
CA ALA A 135 3.12 -23.09 -5.47
C ALA A 135 4.40 -22.88 -6.30
N ASP A 136 5.04 -23.94 -6.77
CA ASP A 136 6.23 -23.79 -7.61
C ASP A 136 5.88 -23.65 -9.10
N THR A 137 5.03 -24.51 -9.60
CA THR A 137 4.69 -24.61 -11.02
C THR A 137 3.40 -23.92 -11.41
N LEU A 138 2.54 -23.59 -10.46
CA LEU A 138 1.16 -23.12 -10.60
C LEU A 138 0.25 -24.10 -11.38
N LYS A 139 0.61 -25.37 -11.49
CA LYS A 139 -0.29 -26.37 -12.02
C LYS A 139 -1.45 -26.61 -11.06
N PRO A 140 -2.68 -26.85 -11.54
CA PRO A 140 -3.80 -27.21 -10.68
C PRO A 140 -3.54 -28.56 -9.99
N VAL A 141 -3.92 -28.66 -8.73
CA VAL A 141 -3.76 -29.86 -7.90
C VAL A 141 -5.13 -30.48 -7.65
N TRP A 142 -6.08 -29.68 -7.17
CA TRP A 142 -7.44 -30.09 -6.93
C TRP A 142 -8.41 -28.91 -6.96
N ILE A 143 -9.69 -29.20 -7.13
CA ILE A 143 -10.79 -28.23 -7.01
C ILE A 143 -11.84 -28.78 -6.03
N SER A 144 -12.47 -27.92 -5.22
CA SER A 144 -13.50 -28.35 -4.27
C SER A 144 -14.82 -28.69 -4.95
N GLU A 145 -15.67 -29.44 -4.24
CA GLU A 145 -17.10 -29.49 -4.49
C GLU A 145 -17.72 -28.06 -4.42
N ASP A 146 -18.92 -27.92 -4.94
CA ASP A 146 -19.70 -26.68 -4.85
C ASP A 146 -20.18 -26.46 -3.41
N THR A 147 -19.89 -25.30 -2.84
CA THR A 147 -20.27 -24.91 -1.47
C THR A 147 -21.65 -24.23 -1.39
N GLY A 148 -22.35 -24.10 -2.51
CA GLY A 148 -23.65 -23.45 -2.59
C GLY A 148 -23.61 -21.92 -2.62
N HIS A 149 -22.55 -21.28 -2.15
CA HIS A 149 -22.35 -19.83 -2.10
C HIS A 149 -20.93 -19.43 -2.42
N SER A 150 -20.73 -18.21 -2.91
CA SER A 150 -19.42 -17.63 -3.23
C SER A 150 -18.44 -17.72 -2.05
N VAL A 151 -17.19 -18.11 -2.34
CA VAL A 151 -16.11 -18.08 -1.35
C VAL A 151 -15.54 -16.67 -1.28
N THR A 152 -15.98 -15.89 -0.31
CA THR A 152 -15.68 -14.46 -0.16
C THR A 152 -14.97 -14.11 1.13
N SER A 153 -14.95 -15.02 2.12
CA SER A 153 -14.16 -14.78 3.33
C SER A 153 -12.67 -14.97 3.04
N LYS A 154 -11.85 -14.32 3.86
CA LYS A 154 -10.41 -14.61 3.87
C LYS A 154 -10.20 -16.04 4.36
N MET A 155 -9.46 -16.84 3.59
CA MET A 155 -9.15 -18.23 3.93
C MET A 155 -8.08 -18.30 5.03
N THR A 156 -8.07 -19.39 5.78
CA THR A 156 -7.06 -19.67 6.82
C THR A 156 -6.54 -21.08 6.65
N TYR A 157 -5.26 -21.23 6.36
CA TYR A 157 -4.58 -22.52 6.36
C TYR A 157 -4.05 -22.85 7.76
N LYS A 158 -4.45 -23.98 8.34
CA LYS A 158 -4.00 -24.45 9.65
C LYS A 158 -4.07 -25.96 9.75
N ASN A 159 -3.03 -26.60 10.29
CA ASN A 159 -2.97 -28.04 10.53
C ASN A 159 -3.31 -28.90 9.29
N LYS A 160 -2.78 -28.56 8.11
CA LYS A 160 -3.05 -29.21 6.82
C LYS A 160 -4.52 -29.16 6.41
N LYS A 161 -5.25 -28.17 6.87
CA LYS A 161 -6.64 -27.93 6.52
C LYS A 161 -6.81 -26.49 6.09
N LEU A 162 -7.76 -26.24 5.20
CA LEU A 162 -8.18 -24.93 4.77
C LEU A 162 -9.56 -24.62 5.36
N TYR A 163 -9.67 -23.50 6.04
CA TYR A 163 -10.89 -23.00 6.65
C TYR A 163 -11.35 -21.74 5.91
N PHE A 164 -12.63 -21.66 5.57
CA PHE A 164 -13.19 -20.53 4.86
C PHE A 164 -14.70 -20.41 5.03
N GLY A 165 -15.20 -19.20 4.92
CA GLY A 165 -16.62 -18.91 4.93
C GLY A 165 -17.15 -18.55 3.55
N THR A 166 -18.44 -18.62 3.39
CA THR A 166 -19.12 -18.33 2.14
C THR A 166 -20.18 -17.24 2.29
N GLY A 167 -20.62 -16.70 1.16
CA GLY A 167 -21.69 -15.73 1.06
C GLY A 167 -21.27 -14.43 0.41
N SER A 168 -22.03 -13.95 -0.56
CA SER A 168 -21.89 -12.67 -1.23
C SER A 168 -22.88 -11.64 -0.65
N TYR A 169 -22.87 -10.44 -1.20
CA TYR A 169 -23.82 -9.40 -0.76
C TYR A 169 -25.26 -9.84 -1.05
N GLY A 170 -26.09 -9.84 0.00
CA GLY A 170 -27.48 -10.28 -0.08
C GLY A 170 -27.74 -11.73 0.29
N ASP A 171 -26.71 -12.59 0.35
CA ASP A 171 -26.86 -13.98 0.80
C ASP A 171 -27.18 -14.04 2.29
N THR A 172 -27.92 -15.07 2.68
CA THR A 172 -28.23 -15.45 4.07
C THR A 172 -28.00 -16.93 4.27
N ASP A 173 -27.95 -17.38 5.53
CA ASP A 173 -27.87 -18.80 5.89
C ASP A 173 -26.68 -19.57 5.27
N THR A 174 -25.58 -18.86 5.09
CA THR A 174 -24.35 -19.44 4.50
C THR A 174 -23.56 -20.23 5.54
N SER A 175 -22.50 -20.91 5.10
CA SER A 175 -21.74 -21.80 5.96
C SER A 175 -20.26 -21.45 6.03
N TYR A 176 -19.61 -21.86 7.11
CA TYR A 176 -18.16 -21.89 7.28
C TYR A 176 -17.68 -23.32 7.13
N TYR A 177 -16.69 -23.53 6.30
CA TYR A 177 -16.24 -24.84 5.84
C TYR A 177 -14.82 -25.16 6.28
N VAL A 178 -14.52 -26.47 6.28
CA VAL A 178 -13.16 -26.99 6.34
C VAL A 178 -12.97 -28.05 5.25
N LEU A 179 -11.77 -28.09 4.67
CA LEU A 179 -11.34 -29.18 3.80
C LEU A 179 -9.90 -29.58 4.10
N ASP A 180 -9.55 -30.85 3.83
CA ASP A 180 -8.18 -31.33 3.92
C ASP A 180 -7.40 -30.93 2.68
N THR A 181 -6.19 -30.38 2.86
CA THR A 181 -5.37 -29.87 1.78
C THR A 181 -4.47 -30.92 1.14
N LYS A 182 -4.46 -32.16 1.65
CA LYS A 182 -3.65 -33.24 1.12
C LYS A 182 -4.03 -33.51 -0.34
N ASP A 183 -3.05 -33.64 -1.19
CA ASP A 183 -3.18 -34.21 -2.50
C ASP A 183 -3.24 -35.72 -2.35
N GLU A 184 -4.37 -36.33 -2.68
CA GLU A 184 -4.59 -37.77 -2.53
C GLU A 184 -4.26 -38.56 -3.81
N ASN A 185 -4.21 -37.84 -4.93
CA ASN A 185 -3.91 -38.43 -6.22
C ASN A 185 -2.91 -37.58 -7.01
N ASP A 186 -1.65 -37.73 -6.66
CA ASP A 186 -0.52 -37.02 -7.29
C ASP A 186 -0.34 -37.26 -8.80
N LYS A 187 -1.17 -38.14 -9.39
CA LYS A 187 -1.20 -38.45 -10.83
C LYS A 187 -2.37 -37.83 -11.58
N SER A 188 -3.32 -37.19 -10.88
CA SER A 188 -4.50 -36.57 -11.46
C SER A 188 -4.49 -35.08 -11.25
N GLU A 189 -4.38 -34.32 -12.32
CA GLU A 189 -4.69 -32.88 -12.28
C GLU A 189 -6.22 -32.74 -12.08
N ASN A 190 -6.65 -31.84 -11.15
CA ASN A 190 -8.07 -31.55 -10.85
C ASN A 190 -8.86 -32.64 -10.07
N GLU A 191 -8.25 -33.25 -9.09
CA GLU A 191 -8.98 -34.00 -8.07
C GLU A 191 -10.12 -33.17 -7.47
N THR A 192 -11.29 -33.74 -7.26
CA THR A 192 -12.40 -33.05 -6.55
C THR A 192 -12.30 -33.27 -5.05
N LYS A 193 -12.23 -32.18 -4.28
CA LYS A 193 -12.16 -32.23 -2.81
C LYS A 193 -13.52 -32.03 -2.17
N THR A 194 -13.84 -32.92 -1.26
CA THR A 194 -15.03 -32.79 -0.42
C THR A 194 -14.85 -31.69 0.61
N VAL A 195 -15.86 -30.87 0.78
CA VAL A 195 -15.93 -29.79 1.78
C VAL A 195 -16.87 -30.20 2.92
N LYS A 196 -16.48 -29.88 4.15
CA LYS A 196 -17.30 -30.12 5.33
C LYS A 196 -17.77 -28.81 5.93
N ALA A 197 -19.08 -28.56 5.94
CA ALA A 197 -19.64 -27.44 6.69
C ALA A 197 -19.45 -27.69 8.20
N ILE A 198 -18.91 -26.71 8.91
CA ILE A 198 -18.69 -26.75 10.38
C ILE A 198 -19.72 -25.89 11.08
N VAL A 199 -19.97 -24.68 10.56
CA VAL A 199 -20.88 -23.70 11.14
C VAL A 199 -21.85 -23.26 10.07
N LYS A 200 -23.14 -23.23 10.41
CA LYS A 200 -24.17 -22.58 9.60
C LYS A 200 -24.56 -21.27 10.28
N SER A 201 -24.55 -20.18 9.52
CA SER A 201 -25.08 -18.89 10.00
C SER A 201 -26.59 -18.93 10.03
N ASP A 202 -27.20 -18.30 11.01
CA ASP A 202 -28.65 -18.10 11.14
C ASP A 202 -28.97 -16.68 10.70
N GLY A 203 -29.46 -16.52 9.47
CA GLY A 203 -29.80 -15.24 8.85
C GLY A 203 -28.61 -14.38 8.39
N GLY A 204 -27.39 -14.86 8.51
CA GLY A 204 -26.17 -14.13 8.15
C GLY A 204 -25.30 -14.83 7.12
N ARG A 205 -24.10 -14.28 6.91
CA ARG A 205 -23.08 -14.80 6.00
C ARG A 205 -21.67 -14.52 6.52
N PHE A 206 -20.67 -15.32 6.06
CA PHE A 206 -19.25 -15.14 6.40
C PHE A 206 -18.54 -14.28 5.35
N TYR A 207 -19.11 -13.13 5.07
CA TYR A 207 -18.67 -12.23 4.01
C TYR A 207 -17.45 -11.43 4.43
N TRP A 208 -16.35 -11.52 3.66
CA TRP A 208 -15.11 -10.74 3.78
C TRP A 208 -14.29 -10.89 5.07
N LYS A 209 -14.69 -11.69 6.01
CA LYS A 209 -14.05 -11.79 7.32
C LYS A 209 -12.96 -12.87 7.34
N LYS A 210 -11.92 -12.63 8.14
CA LYS A 210 -10.88 -13.61 8.47
C LYS A 210 -11.15 -14.22 9.82
N ALA A 211 -10.86 -15.52 9.98
CA ALA A 211 -10.84 -16.13 11.30
C ALA A 211 -9.72 -15.53 12.17
N THR A 212 -10.00 -15.35 13.45
CA THR A 212 -9.01 -14.92 14.44
C THR A 212 -8.47 -16.14 15.17
N GLU A 213 -7.14 -16.34 15.12
CA GLU A 213 -6.50 -17.47 15.77
C GLU A 213 -6.28 -17.21 17.27
N VAL A 214 -6.72 -18.16 18.11
CA VAL A 214 -6.51 -18.14 19.56
C VAL A 214 -6.03 -19.54 20.00
N GLY A 215 -4.71 -19.74 19.99
CA GLY A 215 -4.12 -21.04 20.26
C GLY A 215 -4.57 -22.11 19.25
N LYS A 216 -5.23 -23.16 19.74
CA LYS A 216 -5.82 -24.20 18.89
C LYS A 216 -7.19 -23.83 18.31
N TYR A 217 -7.77 -22.71 18.73
CA TYR A 217 -9.10 -22.28 18.29
C TYR A 217 -9.04 -21.32 17.12
N LEU A 218 -10.02 -21.41 16.23
CA LEU A 218 -10.37 -20.39 15.26
C LEU A 218 -11.67 -19.71 15.70
N ILE A 219 -11.62 -18.41 15.89
CA ILE A 219 -12.81 -17.61 16.19
C ILE A 219 -13.29 -16.98 14.88
N VAL A 220 -14.49 -17.33 14.47
CA VAL A 220 -15.13 -16.81 13.26
C VAL A 220 -16.36 -15.99 13.62
N SER A 221 -16.76 -15.11 12.74
CA SER A 221 -17.98 -14.32 12.91
C SER A 221 -18.74 -14.19 11.61
N ASP A 222 -20.06 -14.18 11.70
CA ASP A 222 -20.94 -13.86 10.59
C ASP A 222 -21.33 -12.36 10.58
N THR A 223 -22.12 -11.95 9.59
CA THR A 223 -22.54 -10.54 9.45
C THR A 223 -23.62 -10.11 10.42
N VAL A 224 -24.31 -11.03 11.06
CA VAL A 224 -25.36 -10.72 12.07
C VAL A 224 -24.83 -10.76 13.50
N GLY A 225 -23.52 -10.97 13.68
CA GLY A 225 -22.87 -10.85 14.98
C GLY A 225 -22.80 -12.13 15.79
N ASN A 226 -22.94 -13.29 15.19
CA ASN A 226 -22.62 -14.54 15.85
C ASN A 226 -21.11 -14.75 15.88
N LEU A 227 -20.55 -15.01 17.04
CA LEU A 227 -19.16 -15.43 17.23
C LEU A 227 -19.11 -16.93 17.46
N THR A 228 -18.33 -17.66 16.68
CA THR A 228 -18.19 -19.12 16.86
C THR A 228 -16.74 -19.48 17.08
N SER A 229 -16.48 -20.25 18.12
CA SER A 229 -15.18 -20.85 18.43
C SER A 229 -15.14 -22.28 17.89
N ILE A 230 -14.13 -22.59 17.08
CA ILE A 230 -13.90 -23.89 16.45
C ILE A 230 -12.58 -24.45 16.96
N ASP A 231 -12.58 -25.67 17.52
CA ASP A 231 -11.36 -26.40 17.85
C ASP A 231 -10.76 -27.00 16.58
N THR A 232 -9.56 -26.60 16.20
CA THR A 232 -8.90 -27.07 14.97
C THR A 232 -8.29 -28.47 15.09
N THR A 233 -8.31 -29.08 16.28
CA THR A 233 -7.81 -30.46 16.45
C THR A 233 -8.78 -31.49 15.89
N ASP A 234 -10.07 -31.26 16.07
CA ASP A 234 -11.15 -32.15 15.60
C ASP A 234 -12.21 -31.46 14.72
N ASN A 235 -12.13 -30.13 14.56
CA ASN A 235 -13.07 -29.27 13.87
C ASN A 235 -14.46 -29.19 14.52
N SER A 236 -14.55 -29.42 15.83
CA SER A 236 -15.79 -29.26 16.58
C SER A 236 -16.06 -27.79 16.89
N VAL A 237 -17.34 -27.43 16.94
CA VAL A 237 -17.77 -26.14 17.47
C VAL A 237 -17.76 -26.20 18.99
N VAL A 238 -16.96 -25.35 19.63
CA VAL A 238 -16.90 -25.24 21.09
C VAL A 238 -18.09 -24.45 21.61
N GLN A 239 -18.31 -23.27 21.03
CA GLN A 239 -19.43 -22.39 21.40
C GLN A 239 -19.77 -21.44 20.25
N THR A 240 -21.06 -21.13 20.12
CA THR A 240 -21.55 -19.98 19.36
C THR A 240 -22.20 -19.00 20.31
N LYS A 241 -21.74 -17.74 20.32
CA LYS A 241 -22.31 -16.66 21.12
C LYS A 241 -22.94 -15.61 20.22
N LYS A 242 -24.22 -15.36 20.39
CA LYS A 242 -24.92 -14.25 19.74
C LYS A 242 -24.56 -12.95 20.44
N THR A 243 -24.04 -11.97 19.73
CA THR A 243 -23.66 -10.66 20.28
C THR A 243 -24.70 -9.59 19.99
N GLU A 244 -25.57 -9.82 18.99
CA GLU A 244 -26.52 -8.84 18.45
C GLU A 244 -25.84 -7.58 17.87
N ILE A 245 -24.54 -7.61 17.71
CA ILE A 245 -23.74 -6.51 17.18
C ILE A 245 -23.32 -6.85 15.76
N THR A 246 -23.89 -6.17 14.78
CA THR A 246 -23.44 -6.27 13.39
C THR A 246 -22.09 -5.60 13.22
N PHE A 247 -21.15 -6.27 12.53
CA PHE A 247 -19.86 -5.70 12.17
C PHE A 247 -19.33 -6.32 10.88
N SER A 248 -18.53 -5.55 10.14
CA SER A 248 -18.03 -5.93 8.81
C SER A 248 -16.56 -6.29 8.80
N GLY A 249 -15.75 -5.76 9.71
CA GLY A 249 -14.33 -6.07 9.85
C GLY A 249 -14.07 -7.44 10.47
N SER A 250 -12.82 -7.87 10.48
CA SER A 250 -12.36 -9.01 11.26
C SER A 250 -12.06 -8.60 12.71
N MET A 251 -11.57 -9.53 13.51
CA MET A 251 -11.29 -9.32 14.93
C MET A 251 -9.78 -9.38 15.17
N ALA A 252 -9.30 -8.66 16.20
CA ALA A 252 -7.94 -8.75 16.70
C ALA A 252 -7.89 -9.46 18.04
N TYR A 253 -6.89 -10.29 18.26
CA TYR A 253 -6.67 -10.97 19.54
C TYR A 253 -5.54 -10.33 20.33
N ASP A 254 -5.82 -10.00 21.58
CA ASP A 254 -4.83 -9.61 22.58
C ASP A 254 -4.51 -10.79 23.50
N SER A 255 -3.31 -11.34 23.36
CA SER A 255 -2.85 -12.45 24.18
C SER A 255 -2.54 -12.07 25.63
N THR A 256 -2.35 -10.78 25.93
CA THR A 256 -2.04 -10.30 27.29
C THR A 256 -3.24 -10.48 28.22
N TYR A 257 -4.44 -10.17 27.69
CA TYR A 257 -5.68 -10.26 28.48
C TYR A 257 -6.61 -11.38 27.97
N SER A 258 -6.17 -12.19 26.99
CA SER A 258 -6.97 -13.24 26.35
C SER A 258 -8.31 -12.72 25.82
N LYS A 259 -8.28 -11.53 25.19
CA LYS A 259 -9.48 -10.87 24.65
C LYS A 259 -9.40 -10.70 23.14
N ILE A 260 -10.50 -10.90 22.46
CA ILE A 260 -10.67 -10.43 21.08
C ILE A 260 -11.36 -9.08 21.09
N TYR A 261 -10.96 -8.22 20.15
CA TYR A 261 -11.52 -6.89 19.94
C TYR A 261 -12.03 -6.73 18.52
N PHE A 262 -13.15 -6.05 18.35
CA PHE A 262 -13.73 -5.71 17.05
C PHE A 262 -14.48 -4.38 17.13
N VAL A 263 -14.68 -3.76 15.97
CA VAL A 263 -15.49 -2.54 15.85
C VAL A 263 -16.80 -2.90 15.18
N GLY A 264 -17.91 -2.62 15.85
CA GLY A 264 -19.25 -2.96 15.37
C GLY A 264 -20.24 -1.83 15.60
N GLY A 265 -21.50 -2.04 15.15
CA GLY A 265 -22.53 -1.03 15.23
C GLY A 265 -22.07 0.29 14.60
N VAL A 266 -22.30 1.40 15.29
CA VAL A 266 -21.86 2.73 14.86
C VAL A 266 -20.47 3.00 15.45
N ASN A 267 -19.43 2.43 14.84
CA ASN A 267 -18.02 2.66 15.21
C ASN A 267 -17.67 2.44 16.68
N LYS A 268 -18.35 1.50 17.36
CA LYS A 268 -18.10 1.16 18.76
C LYS A 268 -17.07 0.04 18.87
N LEU A 269 -16.14 0.17 19.81
CA LEU A 269 -15.19 -0.87 20.17
C LEU A 269 -15.82 -1.84 21.16
N TYR A 270 -15.75 -3.11 20.84
CA TYR A 270 -16.16 -4.20 21.73
C TYR A 270 -14.97 -5.08 22.05
N GLY A 271 -14.98 -5.66 23.24
CA GLY A 271 -14.03 -6.65 23.70
C GLY A 271 -14.75 -7.85 24.30
N ILE A 272 -14.23 -9.06 24.07
CA ILE A 272 -14.76 -10.28 24.67
C ILE A 272 -13.61 -11.21 25.04
N LYS A 273 -13.65 -11.78 26.24
CA LYS A 273 -12.65 -12.74 26.71
C LYS A 273 -12.84 -14.06 25.97
N VAL A 274 -11.75 -14.70 25.56
CA VAL A 274 -11.71 -16.10 25.15
C VAL A 274 -11.05 -16.89 26.26
N ASN A 275 -11.78 -17.84 26.85
CA ASN A 275 -11.28 -18.68 27.91
C ASN A 275 -10.34 -19.76 27.38
N GLU A 276 -9.59 -20.43 28.23
CA GLU A 276 -8.63 -21.48 27.86
C GLU A 276 -9.28 -22.68 27.18
N ASP A 277 -10.54 -22.96 27.50
CA ASP A 277 -11.36 -24.00 26.88
C ASP A 277 -12.02 -23.56 25.55
N GLY A 278 -11.75 -22.34 25.09
CA GLY A 278 -12.30 -21.78 23.87
C GLY A 278 -13.69 -21.15 24.01
N THR A 279 -14.27 -21.15 25.20
CA THR A 279 -15.56 -20.48 25.45
C THR A 279 -15.42 -18.97 25.56
N PHE A 280 -16.52 -18.24 25.42
CA PHE A 280 -16.54 -16.77 25.49
C PHE A 280 -17.02 -16.29 26.86
N GLY A 281 -16.33 -15.27 27.37
CA GLY A 281 -16.81 -14.47 28.51
C GLY A 281 -17.90 -13.48 28.12
N ASP A 282 -18.06 -12.44 28.92
CA ASP A 282 -19.04 -11.38 28.63
C ASP A 282 -18.56 -10.44 27.54
N LEU A 283 -19.51 -9.96 26.75
CA LEU A 283 -19.28 -8.90 25.76
C LEU A 283 -19.23 -7.56 26.49
N GLU A 284 -18.15 -6.83 26.27
CA GLU A 284 -17.91 -5.52 26.86
C GLU A 284 -17.92 -4.45 25.77
N GLU A 285 -18.83 -3.48 25.85
CA GLU A 285 -18.73 -2.24 25.07
C GLU A 285 -17.67 -1.34 25.72
N LYS A 286 -16.72 -0.81 24.94
CA LYS A 286 -15.63 0.01 25.48
C LYS A 286 -15.92 1.50 25.30
N PHE A 287 -15.96 1.95 24.07
CA PHE A 287 -16.28 3.33 23.70
C PHE A 287 -16.54 3.43 22.20
N GLN A 288 -16.88 4.62 21.72
CA GLN A 288 -17.16 4.91 20.32
C GLN A 288 -16.07 5.81 19.73
N PHE A 289 -15.54 5.43 18.55
CA PHE A 289 -14.54 6.23 17.83
C PHE A 289 -15.15 7.39 17.04
N CYS A 290 -16.36 7.20 16.52
CA CYS A 290 -17.05 8.18 15.69
C CYS A 290 -18.56 7.98 15.82
N ASP A 291 -19.32 9.09 15.85
CA ASP A 291 -20.77 9.09 16.12
C ASP A 291 -21.61 8.54 14.97
N THR A 292 -21.05 8.46 13.77
CA THR A 292 -21.73 7.98 12.55
C THR A 292 -20.82 7.04 11.77
N GLY A 293 -21.41 6.28 10.82
CA GLY A 293 -20.66 5.38 9.95
C GLY A 293 -20.36 4.02 10.56
N TYR A 294 -19.37 3.33 10.02
CA TYR A 294 -19.01 1.96 10.40
C TYR A 294 -17.53 1.67 10.11
N SER A 295 -16.99 0.60 10.68
CA SER A 295 -15.66 0.08 10.37
C SER A 295 -15.74 -1.27 9.69
N SER A 296 -14.97 -1.45 8.62
CA SER A 296 -14.72 -2.75 7.98
C SER A 296 -13.24 -3.13 7.96
N MET A 297 -12.38 -2.33 8.59
CA MET A 297 -10.97 -2.62 8.79
C MET A 297 -10.79 -3.76 9.78
N THR A 298 -9.78 -4.61 9.58
CA THR A 298 -9.29 -5.52 10.62
C THR A 298 -8.48 -4.71 11.63
N PRO A 299 -8.87 -4.63 12.91
CA PRO A 299 -8.07 -3.95 13.93
C PRO A 299 -6.72 -4.62 14.13
N ILE A 300 -5.72 -3.89 14.60
CA ILE A 300 -4.45 -4.45 15.05
C ILE A 300 -4.26 -4.14 16.54
N VAL A 301 -3.91 -5.17 17.31
CA VAL A 301 -3.48 -5.04 18.69
C VAL A 301 -1.96 -5.20 18.77
N TYR A 302 -1.29 -4.21 19.35
CA TYR A 302 0.14 -4.25 19.58
C TYR A 302 0.54 -3.39 20.78
N ASP A 303 1.39 -3.96 21.65
CA ASP A 303 2.00 -3.28 22.81
C ASP A 303 0.99 -2.52 23.69
N GLY A 304 -0.12 -3.20 24.03
CA GLY A 304 -1.19 -2.62 24.86
C GLY A 304 -2.02 -1.54 24.17
N LYS A 305 -1.97 -1.46 22.83
CA LYS A 305 -2.79 -0.53 22.05
C LYS A 305 -3.55 -1.25 20.95
N ILE A 306 -4.67 -0.66 20.53
CA ILE A 306 -5.45 -1.06 19.36
C ILE A 306 -5.51 0.08 18.37
N TYR A 307 -5.31 -0.27 17.09
CA TYR A 307 -5.33 0.63 15.94
C TYR A 307 -6.50 0.27 15.05
N VAL A 308 -7.33 1.25 14.73
CA VAL A 308 -8.55 1.07 13.93
C VAL A 308 -8.71 2.19 12.91
N SER A 309 -9.50 1.93 11.87
CA SER A 309 -10.01 2.96 10.98
C SER A 309 -11.46 2.62 10.61
N GLY A 310 -12.22 3.61 10.25
CA GLY A 310 -13.59 3.45 9.81
C GLY A 310 -14.09 4.64 9.03
N ASN A 311 -15.28 4.47 8.49
CA ASN A 311 -16.08 5.47 7.82
C ASN A 311 -16.77 6.34 8.88
N ASN A 312 -16.84 7.64 8.64
CA ASN A 312 -17.48 8.61 9.54
C ASN A 312 -18.90 9.03 9.10
N GLY A 313 -19.54 8.24 8.23
CA GLY A 313 -20.86 8.56 7.69
C GLY A 313 -20.87 9.42 6.42
N GLU A 314 -19.76 10.08 6.10
CA GLU A 314 -19.63 11.03 4.99
C GLU A 314 -19.08 10.40 3.69
N SER A 315 -19.01 9.06 3.57
CA SER A 315 -18.36 8.38 2.45
C SER A 315 -18.95 8.72 1.08
N PHE A 316 -20.22 9.04 1.01
CA PHE A 316 -20.91 9.42 -0.23
C PHE A 316 -21.08 10.93 -0.39
N SER A 317 -20.64 11.75 0.55
CA SER A 317 -20.69 13.20 0.45
C SER A 317 -19.61 13.71 -0.52
N SER A 318 -20.01 14.47 -1.54
CA SER A 318 -19.07 15.13 -2.47
C SER A 318 -18.26 16.23 -1.79
N ASP A 319 -18.82 16.87 -0.77
CA ASP A 319 -18.30 18.08 -0.16
C ASP A 319 -17.46 17.83 1.10
N ALA A 320 -17.56 16.64 1.69
CA ALA A 320 -16.80 16.27 2.87
C ALA A 320 -15.31 16.11 2.54
N LYS A 321 -14.49 16.90 3.23
CA LYS A 321 -13.02 16.81 3.13
C LYS A 321 -12.48 15.52 3.75
N TYR A 322 -13.10 15.07 4.81
CA TYR A 322 -12.74 13.87 5.55
C TYR A 322 -13.95 12.94 5.60
N LYS A 323 -13.76 11.71 5.15
CA LYS A 323 -14.80 10.69 5.03
C LYS A 323 -14.54 9.49 5.93
N GLY A 324 -13.46 9.54 6.69
CA GLY A 324 -13.08 8.49 7.61
C GLY A 324 -12.25 9.00 8.78
N TYR A 325 -11.92 8.07 9.65
CA TYR A 325 -11.07 8.31 10.81
C TYR A 325 -10.02 7.20 10.96
N PHE A 326 -8.92 7.54 11.62
CA PHE A 326 -7.94 6.60 12.17
C PHE A 326 -7.89 6.83 13.68
N GLY A 327 -8.13 5.79 14.46
CA GLY A 327 -8.23 5.85 15.90
C GLY A 327 -7.23 4.93 16.60
N VAL A 328 -6.74 5.36 17.75
CA VAL A 328 -5.85 4.58 18.61
C VAL A 328 -6.38 4.62 20.04
N ALA A 329 -6.38 3.45 20.68
CA ALA A 329 -6.75 3.33 22.07
C ALA A 329 -5.76 2.46 22.85
N SER A 330 -5.55 2.76 24.11
CA SER A 330 -4.78 1.93 25.04
C SER A 330 -5.68 0.84 25.63
N ILE A 331 -5.19 -0.38 25.65
CA ILE A 331 -5.87 -1.55 26.22
C ILE A 331 -5.26 -1.86 27.57
N GLY A 332 -6.07 -1.86 28.62
CA GLY A 332 -5.69 -2.30 29.96
C GLY A 332 -6.55 -3.46 30.43
N LYS A 333 -6.18 -4.05 31.56
CA LYS A 333 -6.91 -5.17 32.16
C LYS A 333 -8.39 -4.83 32.36
N ASP A 334 -8.63 -3.72 33.02
CA ASP A 334 -9.97 -3.30 33.48
C ASP A 334 -10.48 -2.07 32.72
N LYS A 335 -9.62 -1.35 32.01
CA LYS A 335 -9.94 -0.10 31.33
C LYS A 335 -9.32 -0.04 29.95
N THR A 336 -10.11 0.40 28.99
CA THR A 336 -9.66 0.73 27.63
C THR A 336 -9.93 2.21 27.38
N GLU A 337 -8.91 2.97 26.99
CA GLU A 337 -8.97 4.43 26.89
C GLU A 337 -8.65 4.89 25.48
N LEU A 338 -9.47 5.79 24.96
CA LEU A 338 -9.23 6.45 23.68
C LEU A 338 -8.03 7.40 23.80
N ASN A 339 -6.97 7.16 23.00
CA ASN A 339 -5.81 8.03 22.94
C ASN A 339 -6.05 9.22 22.03
N TYR A 340 -6.45 8.94 20.80
CA TYR A 340 -6.78 9.97 19.81
C TYR A 340 -7.55 9.40 18.61
N VAL A 341 -8.22 10.30 17.88
CA VAL A 341 -8.82 10.05 16.58
C VAL A 341 -8.32 11.11 15.60
N LEU A 342 -7.84 10.68 14.44
CA LEU A 342 -7.41 11.53 13.34
C LEU A 342 -8.44 11.47 12.22
N PRO A 343 -8.92 12.62 11.70
CA PRO A 343 -9.73 12.63 10.49
C PRO A 343 -8.84 12.31 9.28
N ILE A 344 -9.27 11.36 8.44
CA ILE A 344 -8.61 10.97 7.20
C ILE A 344 -9.51 11.23 5.99
N THR A 345 -8.90 11.37 4.81
CA THR A 345 -9.63 11.75 3.58
C THR A 345 -10.63 10.70 3.14
N ASN A 346 -10.33 9.41 3.41
CA ASN A 346 -11.25 8.31 3.25
C ASN A 346 -10.87 7.19 4.23
N TYR A 347 -11.68 6.17 4.39
CA TYR A 347 -11.49 5.11 5.39
C TYR A 347 -10.68 3.93 4.85
N ALA A 348 -9.94 3.27 5.73
CA ALA A 348 -9.24 2.04 5.44
C ALA A 348 -10.16 0.82 5.64
N GLN A 349 -9.98 -0.18 4.78
CA GLN A 349 -10.69 -1.47 4.85
C GLN A 349 -9.72 -2.66 4.90
N CYS A 350 -8.43 -2.39 4.73
CA CYS A 350 -7.36 -3.39 4.78
C CYS A 350 -7.05 -3.85 6.21
N GLU A 351 -6.31 -4.93 6.33
CA GLU A 351 -5.49 -5.21 7.51
C GLU A 351 -4.23 -4.36 7.41
N PRO A 352 -3.95 -3.44 8.33
CA PRO A 352 -2.80 -2.56 8.22
C PRO A 352 -1.49 -3.31 8.49
N LEU A 353 -0.40 -2.81 7.93
CA LEU A 353 0.95 -3.24 8.27
C LEU A 353 1.47 -2.37 9.43
N LEU A 354 1.97 -3.01 10.47
CA LEU A 354 2.54 -2.32 11.62
C LEU A 354 4.03 -2.62 11.72
N THR A 355 4.85 -1.58 11.88
CA THR A 355 6.28 -1.73 12.08
C THR A 355 6.76 -0.96 13.30
N LYS A 356 7.72 -1.54 14.04
CA LYS A 356 8.43 -0.84 15.10
C LYS A 356 9.61 -0.10 14.51
N THR A 357 9.70 1.18 14.75
CA THR A 357 10.79 2.01 14.26
C THR A 357 12.03 1.87 15.15
N THR A 358 13.19 2.31 14.67
CA THR A 358 14.46 2.21 15.42
C THR A 358 14.48 3.04 16.70
N ASP A 359 13.63 4.08 16.78
CA ASP A 359 13.44 4.90 18.00
C ASP A 359 12.37 4.34 18.94
N GLY A 360 11.82 3.15 18.62
CA GLY A 360 10.83 2.45 19.41
C GLY A 360 9.38 2.89 19.17
N SER A 361 9.14 3.89 18.33
CA SER A 361 7.77 4.30 17.96
C SER A 361 7.13 3.28 17.03
N VAL A 362 5.81 3.31 16.92
CA VAL A 362 5.03 2.41 16.07
C VAL A 362 4.58 3.17 14.83
N GLN A 363 4.89 2.61 13.65
CA GLN A 363 4.41 3.11 12.37
C GLN A 363 3.35 2.18 11.82
N VAL A 364 2.18 2.70 11.51
CA VAL A 364 1.05 1.94 10.96
C VAL A 364 0.83 2.37 9.52
N TYR A 365 0.89 1.42 8.57
CA TYR A 365 0.68 1.66 7.15
C TYR A 365 -0.66 1.07 6.73
N PHE A 366 -1.41 1.78 5.91
CA PHE A 366 -2.71 1.36 5.42
C PHE A 366 -3.01 1.94 4.03
N THR A 367 -3.94 1.31 3.34
CA THR A 367 -4.56 1.82 2.12
C THR A 367 -5.90 2.45 2.45
N MET A 368 -6.41 3.31 1.59
CA MET A 368 -7.75 3.90 1.75
C MET A 368 -8.64 3.55 0.56
N ASN A 369 -9.91 3.30 0.83
CA ASN A 369 -10.93 3.05 -0.20
C ASN A 369 -11.26 4.33 -0.97
N ALA A 370 -10.28 4.84 -1.69
CA ALA A 370 -10.37 6.05 -2.51
C ALA A 370 -9.25 6.12 -3.52
N GLU A 371 -9.46 6.91 -4.56
CA GLU A 371 -8.38 7.35 -5.43
C GLU A 371 -7.38 8.24 -4.66
N PRO A 372 -6.09 8.12 -4.96
CA PRO A 372 -5.50 7.39 -6.08
C PRO A 372 -5.14 5.92 -5.79
N GLY A 373 -5.53 5.33 -4.65
CA GLY A 373 -5.21 3.95 -4.28
C GLY A 373 -3.75 3.77 -3.91
N GLY A 374 -3.27 4.57 -2.98
CA GLY A 374 -1.89 4.61 -2.51
C GLY A 374 -1.69 4.03 -1.13
N ILE A 375 -0.47 4.14 -0.63
CA ILE A 375 -0.05 3.78 0.74
C ILE A 375 0.01 5.03 1.60
N TYR A 376 -0.60 4.97 2.76
CA TYR A 376 -0.59 6.01 3.79
C TYR A 376 -0.06 5.46 5.10
N SER A 377 0.37 6.32 5.99
CA SER A 377 0.81 5.90 7.32
C SER A 377 0.55 6.90 8.42
N VAL A 378 0.51 6.39 9.65
CA VAL A 378 0.51 7.17 10.90
C VAL A 378 1.66 6.67 11.78
N CYS A 379 2.49 7.59 12.25
CA CYS A 379 3.40 7.32 13.36
C CYS A 379 2.65 7.56 14.66
N ASP A 380 2.54 6.53 15.50
CA ASP A 380 1.87 6.62 16.79
C ASP A 380 2.71 7.45 17.77
N SER A 381 2.37 8.70 17.87
CA SER A 381 3.06 9.70 18.68
C SER A 381 2.10 10.81 19.11
N LYS A 382 2.55 11.68 20.00
CA LYS A 382 1.78 12.84 20.46
C LYS A 382 1.39 13.81 19.33
N ASP A 383 2.21 13.88 18.27
CA ASP A 383 1.98 14.71 17.09
C ASP A 383 1.53 13.88 15.88
N ALA A 384 0.81 12.78 16.13
CA ALA A 384 0.34 11.85 15.12
C ALA A 384 -0.38 12.58 13.97
N LYS A 385 -0.06 12.19 12.75
CA LYS A 385 -0.68 12.69 11.52
C LYS A 385 -0.61 11.66 10.42
N VAL A 386 -1.51 11.75 9.48
CA VAL A 386 -1.49 10.91 8.28
C VAL A 386 -0.47 11.47 7.29
N ASN A 387 0.42 10.61 6.81
CA ASN A 387 1.38 10.91 5.77
C ASN A 387 1.09 10.03 4.54
N SER A 388 1.15 10.62 3.35
CA SER A 388 1.20 9.84 2.11
C SER A 388 2.62 9.30 1.92
N ILE A 389 2.72 8.00 1.68
CA ILE A 389 3.98 7.30 1.40
C ILE A 389 4.18 7.15 -0.10
N PHE A 390 3.17 6.63 -0.77
CA PHE A 390 3.19 6.42 -2.22
C PHE A 390 1.78 6.60 -2.78
N GLU A 391 1.69 7.30 -3.91
CA GLU A 391 0.45 7.47 -4.65
C GLU A 391 0.73 7.23 -6.14
N PRO A 392 -0.01 6.34 -6.82
CA PRO A 392 0.04 6.22 -8.25
C PRO A 392 -0.24 7.57 -8.93
N THR A 393 0.46 7.87 -10.01
CA THR A 393 0.34 9.16 -10.71
C THR A 393 -0.05 9.04 -12.18
N ASP A 394 0.03 7.86 -12.75
CA ASP A 394 -0.51 7.56 -14.07
C ASP A 394 -2.02 7.31 -13.93
N LYS A 395 -2.80 7.90 -14.83
CA LYS A 395 -4.27 7.80 -14.78
C LYS A 395 -4.81 6.37 -14.92
N ASN A 396 -4.04 5.47 -15.53
CA ASN A 396 -4.44 4.07 -15.68
C ASN A 396 -4.14 3.25 -14.41
N GLU A 397 -3.37 3.78 -13.49
CA GLU A 397 -2.97 3.18 -12.21
C GLU A 397 -3.80 3.72 -11.04
N ILE A 398 -4.47 4.87 -11.25
CA ILE A 398 -5.30 5.51 -10.23
C ILE A 398 -6.62 4.78 -10.12
N ASN A 399 -6.92 4.25 -8.93
CA ASN A 399 -8.19 3.65 -8.59
C ASN A 399 -8.33 3.54 -7.05
N TYR A 400 -9.41 2.96 -6.56
CA TYR A 400 -9.61 2.65 -5.15
C TYR A 400 -8.63 1.56 -4.68
N CYS A 401 -8.42 1.46 -3.36
CA CYS A 401 -7.63 0.39 -2.77
C CYS A 401 -8.20 -0.04 -1.42
N MET A 402 -8.53 -1.33 -1.31
CA MET A 402 -9.00 -1.96 -0.07
C MET A 402 -8.06 -3.10 0.37
N ARG A 403 -6.91 -3.24 -0.29
CA ARG A 403 -6.02 -4.39 -0.15
C ARG A 403 -5.00 -4.18 0.96
N ASN A 404 -4.53 -5.28 1.50
CA ASN A 404 -3.50 -5.30 2.52
C ASN A 404 -2.14 -4.85 1.97
N ILE A 405 -1.29 -4.37 2.87
CA ILE A 405 0.10 -4.04 2.59
C ILE A 405 0.98 -5.10 3.25
N TYR A 406 1.92 -5.63 2.48
CA TYR A 406 2.92 -6.59 2.95
C TYR A 406 4.29 -5.97 2.85
N ALA A 407 5.20 -6.26 3.78
CA ALA A 407 6.59 -5.81 3.69
C ALA A 407 7.55 -7.00 3.70
N ASP A 408 8.60 -6.91 2.88
CA ASP A 408 9.69 -7.87 2.92
C ASP A 408 10.77 -7.46 3.95
N GLU A 409 11.75 -8.31 4.11
CA GLU A 409 12.89 -8.13 5.01
C GLU A 409 13.73 -6.88 4.73
N ASN A 410 13.63 -6.30 3.54
CA ASN A 410 14.31 -5.09 3.11
C ASN A 410 13.43 -3.82 3.27
N GLY A 411 12.22 -3.98 3.83
CA GLY A 411 11.26 -2.90 3.98
C GLY A 411 10.61 -2.47 2.66
N THR A 412 10.63 -3.31 1.63
CA THR A 412 9.84 -3.08 0.42
C THR A 412 8.40 -3.46 0.70
N MET A 413 7.50 -2.53 0.49
CA MET A 413 6.06 -2.75 0.63
C MET A 413 5.44 -3.18 -0.69
N TYR A 414 4.56 -4.17 -0.62
CA TYR A 414 3.81 -4.71 -1.74
C TYR A 414 2.32 -4.58 -1.48
N TYR A 415 1.60 -4.08 -2.46
CA TYR A 415 0.13 -3.99 -2.42
C TYR A 415 -0.44 -4.01 -3.83
N SER A 416 -1.73 -4.26 -3.94
CA SER A 416 -2.49 -4.15 -5.19
C SER A 416 -3.62 -3.13 -5.05
N ASN A 417 -4.09 -2.56 -6.16
CA ASN A 417 -5.26 -1.69 -6.17
C ASN A 417 -6.30 -2.14 -7.19
N ASP A 418 -7.46 -1.50 -7.19
CA ASP A 418 -8.61 -1.90 -8.02
C ASP A 418 -8.42 -1.60 -9.52
N ALA A 419 -7.37 -0.86 -9.90
CA ALA A 419 -6.93 -0.78 -11.31
C ALA A 419 -6.26 -2.07 -11.81
N GLY A 420 -6.11 -3.09 -10.95
CA GLY A 420 -5.49 -4.37 -11.30
C GLY A 420 -3.96 -4.34 -11.32
N TYR A 421 -3.36 -3.37 -10.65
CA TYR A 421 -1.90 -3.26 -10.52
C TYR A 421 -1.40 -3.80 -9.19
N VAL A 422 -0.21 -4.39 -9.22
CA VAL A 422 0.64 -4.67 -8.07
C VAL A 422 1.80 -3.70 -8.06
N PHE A 423 2.10 -3.11 -6.92
CA PHE A 423 3.19 -2.16 -6.72
C PHE A 423 4.18 -2.68 -5.69
N ALA A 424 5.46 -2.55 -5.98
CA ALA A 424 6.55 -2.73 -5.02
C ALA A 424 7.17 -1.37 -4.69
N VAL A 425 6.96 -0.91 -3.48
CA VAL A 425 7.40 0.40 -3.00
C VAL A 425 8.53 0.23 -1.99
N GLY A 426 9.74 0.55 -2.39
CA GLY A 426 10.92 0.45 -1.54
C GLY A 426 11.35 1.78 -0.95
N LYS A 427 12.37 1.72 -0.12
CA LYS A 427 13.07 2.89 0.41
C LYS A 427 14.18 3.30 -0.54
N LYS A 428 14.35 4.60 -0.77
CA LYS A 428 15.52 5.14 -1.47
C LYS A 428 16.77 4.78 -0.68
N ALA A 429 17.84 4.36 -1.38
CA ALA A 429 19.14 4.21 -0.74
C ALA A 429 19.54 5.54 -0.08
N ALA A 430 19.99 5.48 1.16
CA ALA A 430 20.55 6.66 1.81
C ALA A 430 21.69 7.17 0.93
N GLY A 431 21.57 8.39 0.43
CA GLY A 431 22.64 9.04 -0.28
C GLY A 431 23.84 9.11 0.66
N THR A 432 24.96 8.51 0.26
CA THR A 432 26.25 8.73 0.91
C THR A 432 26.49 10.23 0.93
N VAL A 433 26.45 10.83 2.10
CA VAL A 433 26.97 12.18 2.32
C VAL A 433 28.47 12.07 2.03
N LYS A 434 28.91 12.68 0.93
CA LYS A 434 30.32 12.74 0.54
C LYS A 434 31.06 13.53 1.61
N PRO A 435 32.12 12.99 2.22
CA PRO A 435 33.03 13.81 2.99
C PRO A 435 33.79 14.75 2.04
N THR A 436 33.99 15.96 2.47
CA THR A 436 34.72 17.06 1.83
C THR A 436 36.13 16.64 1.47
N GLU A 437 36.60 17.15 0.37
CA GLU A 437 37.86 16.99 -0.34
C GLU A 437 39.13 16.85 0.49
N SER A 438 40.01 15.99 -0.02
CA SER A 438 41.43 16.27 -0.05
C SER A 438 42.00 15.78 -1.39
N THR A 439 42.70 16.66 -2.03
CA THR A 439 43.43 16.59 -3.30
C THR A 439 44.52 15.52 -3.33
N ALA A 440 44.67 14.84 -4.46
CA ALA A 440 45.95 14.62 -5.15
C ALA A 440 45.79 13.81 -6.47
N GLU A 441 46.57 14.24 -7.43
CA GLU A 441 46.75 13.79 -8.80
C GLU A 441 47.24 12.32 -8.89
N GLU A 442 46.96 11.59 -9.95
CA GLU A 442 47.80 11.35 -11.13
C GLU A 442 47.23 10.24 -12.05
N LYS A 443 47.58 10.34 -13.31
CA LYS A 443 47.28 9.64 -14.57
C LYS A 443 48.29 8.46 -14.75
N PRO A 444 48.28 7.63 -15.86
CA PRO A 444 47.25 7.14 -16.79
C PRO A 444 47.39 5.65 -17.18
N ALA A 445 46.51 5.26 -18.15
CA ALA A 445 46.65 4.17 -19.15
C ALA A 445 46.30 2.73 -18.73
N THR A 446 45.49 2.02 -19.43
CA THR A 446 45.55 1.42 -20.77
C THR A 446 44.26 0.69 -21.12
N LYS A 447 43.95 0.69 -22.42
CA LYS A 447 42.86 -0.06 -23.10
C LYS A 447 43.31 -1.55 -23.22
N PRO A 448 42.38 -2.51 -23.29
CA PRO A 448 42.11 -3.07 -24.60
C PRO A 448 40.61 -3.34 -24.93
N SER A 449 40.41 -3.41 -26.22
CA SER A 449 39.17 -3.66 -26.94
C SER A 449 38.65 -5.08 -26.76
N SER A 450 37.32 -5.23 -26.78
CA SER A 450 36.67 -6.34 -27.50
C SER A 450 35.27 -5.94 -27.91
N GLU A 451 35.01 -6.12 -29.18
CA GLU A 451 33.72 -5.92 -29.83
C GLU A 451 32.67 -6.89 -29.29
N ALA A 452 31.52 -6.36 -28.95
CA ALA A 452 30.29 -7.16 -28.84
C ALA A 452 29.22 -6.49 -29.70
N THR A 453 28.92 -7.13 -30.80
CA THR A 453 27.84 -6.81 -31.71
C THR A 453 26.50 -7.01 -31.01
N THR A 454 25.85 -5.94 -30.56
CA THR A 454 24.49 -6.02 -30.04
C THR A 454 23.53 -5.59 -31.12
N VAL A 455 22.78 -6.54 -31.63
CA VAL A 455 21.62 -6.31 -32.54
C VAL A 455 20.55 -5.58 -31.72
N VAL A 456 20.28 -4.33 -32.13
CA VAL A 456 19.22 -3.54 -31.50
C VAL A 456 17.92 -3.81 -32.25
N ASN A 457 17.04 -4.61 -31.64
CA ASN A 457 15.65 -4.71 -32.07
C ASN A 457 14.91 -3.39 -31.78
N GLU A 458 14.43 -2.75 -32.84
CA GLU A 458 13.57 -1.55 -32.75
C GLU A 458 12.19 -1.93 -32.18
N THR A 459 12.02 -1.79 -30.88
CA THR A 459 10.67 -1.70 -30.30
C THR A 459 10.27 -0.22 -30.25
N LYS A 460 9.23 0.14 -31.00
CA LYS A 460 8.59 1.48 -30.97
C LYS A 460 8.03 1.76 -29.57
N THR A 461 8.79 2.47 -28.74
CA THR A 461 8.35 2.85 -27.39
C THR A 461 8.06 4.35 -27.32
N LYS A 462 6.92 4.71 -26.71
CA LYS A 462 6.49 6.11 -26.51
C LYS A 462 7.55 6.91 -25.74
N PRO A 463 7.88 8.16 -26.18
CA PRO A 463 8.89 8.97 -25.53
C PRO A 463 8.48 9.39 -24.11
N VAL A 464 9.40 9.33 -23.14
CA VAL A 464 9.23 9.94 -21.83
C VAL A 464 9.13 11.46 -21.98
N THR A 465 7.94 11.98 -21.85
CA THR A 465 7.67 13.42 -21.86
C THR A 465 7.42 13.90 -20.44
N LYS A 466 8.29 14.77 -19.92
CA LYS A 466 8.03 15.50 -18.68
C LYS A 466 7.25 16.77 -18.98
N THR A 467 6.09 16.92 -18.31
CA THR A 467 5.25 18.11 -18.42
C THR A 467 5.49 19.01 -17.21
N VAL A 468 5.81 20.27 -17.45
CA VAL A 468 6.06 21.24 -16.38
C VAL A 468 5.31 22.54 -16.68
N LYS A 469 4.49 23.00 -15.72
CA LYS A 469 3.88 24.33 -15.78
C LYS A 469 4.90 25.39 -15.37
N SER A 470 4.97 26.49 -16.13
CA SER A 470 5.87 27.58 -15.80
C SER A 470 5.42 28.30 -14.52
N THR A 471 6.36 28.62 -13.66
CA THR A 471 6.14 29.37 -12.43
C THR A 471 6.87 30.71 -12.45
N ARG A 472 6.40 31.64 -11.64
CA ARG A 472 6.97 32.97 -11.46
C ARG A 472 7.27 33.15 -9.97
N SER A 473 8.50 33.50 -9.65
CA SER A 473 8.87 33.84 -8.27
C SER A 473 8.39 35.24 -7.91
N VAL A 474 7.97 35.44 -6.67
CA VAL A 474 7.55 36.72 -6.13
C VAL A 474 8.25 36.94 -4.80
N LYS A 475 9.12 37.97 -4.70
CA LYS A 475 9.69 38.38 -3.43
C LYS A 475 8.72 39.36 -2.76
N LEU A 476 8.21 38.95 -1.60
CA LEU A 476 7.34 39.77 -0.75
C LEU A 476 8.17 40.44 0.34
N THR A 477 7.89 41.69 0.62
CA THR A 477 8.47 42.44 1.73
C THR A 477 7.38 43.21 2.49
N TRP A 478 7.54 43.35 3.78
CA TRP A 478 6.56 44.03 4.63
C TRP A 478 7.21 44.71 5.83
N LYS A 479 6.51 45.66 6.42
CA LYS A 479 6.97 46.39 7.61
C LYS A 479 6.99 45.47 8.84
N LYS A 480 8.04 45.59 9.67
CA LYS A 480 8.15 44.86 10.93
C LYS A 480 7.08 45.36 11.92
N LYS A 481 6.39 44.45 12.60
CA LYS A 481 5.52 44.76 13.75
C LYS A 481 6.28 44.42 15.04
N LYS A 482 6.52 45.40 15.91
CA LYS A 482 7.41 45.31 17.09
C LYS A 482 7.11 44.11 18.00
N SER A 483 5.83 43.79 18.24
CA SER A 483 5.40 42.69 19.12
C SER A 483 5.04 41.39 18.40
N ALA A 484 5.32 41.25 17.08
CA ALA A 484 4.99 40.05 16.36
C ALA A 484 6.02 38.93 16.57
N LYS A 485 5.57 37.71 16.87
CA LYS A 485 6.38 36.47 16.87
C LYS A 485 6.55 35.92 15.45
N GLY A 486 5.67 36.31 14.52
CA GLY A 486 5.74 35.87 13.13
C GLY A 486 4.59 36.43 12.28
N TYR A 487 4.53 35.99 11.02
CA TYR A 487 3.60 36.49 10.02
C TYR A 487 2.99 35.36 9.23
N VAL A 488 1.68 35.46 8.97
CA VAL A 488 0.97 34.57 8.02
C VAL A 488 0.78 35.36 6.72
N ILE A 489 1.19 34.74 5.61
CA ILE A 489 1.12 35.34 4.28
C ILE A 489 -0.09 34.77 3.56
N TYR A 490 -0.89 35.65 2.98
CA TYR A 490 -2.05 35.33 2.15
C TYR A 490 -1.90 35.89 0.76
N ALA A 491 -2.37 35.18 -0.25
CA ALA A 491 -2.42 35.63 -1.64
C ALA A 491 -3.81 35.43 -2.21
N LYS A 492 -4.20 36.33 -3.13
CA LYS A 492 -5.34 36.12 -4.02
C LYS A 492 -4.96 36.41 -5.47
N ALA A 493 -5.45 35.60 -6.39
CA ALA A 493 -5.31 35.80 -7.83
C ALA A 493 -6.60 36.43 -8.39
N GLY A 494 -6.47 37.53 -9.13
CA GLY A 494 -7.59 38.24 -9.72
C GLY A 494 -8.69 38.61 -8.70
N LYS A 495 -9.94 38.28 -9.04
CA LYS A 495 -11.12 38.52 -8.20
C LYS A 495 -11.32 37.48 -7.07
N GLY A 496 -10.48 36.41 -7.01
CA GLY A 496 -10.62 35.31 -6.05
C GLY A 496 -10.44 35.71 -4.59
N LYS A 497 -10.77 34.80 -3.65
CA LYS A 497 -10.59 34.98 -2.20
C LYS A 497 -9.11 34.86 -1.79
N TYR A 498 -8.74 35.47 -0.66
CA TYR A 498 -7.40 35.32 -0.08
C TYR A 498 -7.23 33.93 0.52
N LYS A 499 -6.25 33.18 0.03
CA LYS A 499 -5.86 31.87 0.58
C LYS A 499 -4.54 32.02 1.33
N LYS A 500 -4.35 31.26 2.42
CA LYS A 500 -3.09 31.19 3.17
C LYS A 500 -2.04 30.52 2.29
N VAL A 501 -0.86 31.15 2.20
CA VAL A 501 0.28 30.62 1.43
C VAL A 501 1.29 29.96 2.35
N THR A 502 1.70 30.67 3.40
CA THR A 502 2.72 30.17 4.35
C THR A 502 2.73 31.00 5.63
N THR A 503 3.41 30.47 6.63
CA THR A 503 3.73 31.20 7.87
C THR A 503 5.24 31.33 7.97
N VAL A 504 5.72 32.49 8.40
CA VAL A 504 7.13 32.75 8.67
C VAL A 504 7.32 33.33 10.07
N GLY A 505 8.50 33.15 10.68
CA GLY A 505 8.84 33.71 11.96
C GLY A 505 9.03 35.24 11.87
N LYS A 506 10.01 35.80 12.57
CA LYS A 506 10.27 37.28 12.64
C LYS A 506 10.77 37.90 11.33
N LYS A 507 10.93 37.14 10.24
CA LYS A 507 11.40 37.61 8.92
C LYS A 507 10.40 38.58 8.30
N THR A 508 10.89 39.67 7.67
CA THR A 508 10.09 40.68 6.99
C THR A 508 10.07 40.55 5.47
N SER A 509 10.59 39.42 4.97
CA SER A 509 10.54 39.09 3.55
C SER A 509 10.42 37.58 3.35
N LYS A 510 9.85 37.17 2.19
CA LYS A 510 9.75 35.78 1.75
C LYS A 510 9.56 35.72 0.24
N THR A 511 10.27 34.83 -0.43
CA THR A 511 10.03 34.53 -1.83
C THR A 511 9.08 33.32 -1.91
N ILE A 512 8.05 33.46 -2.73
CA ILE A 512 7.05 32.41 -3.04
C ILE A 512 6.96 32.19 -4.54
N LYS A 513 6.41 31.06 -4.98
CA LYS A 513 6.12 30.76 -6.39
C LYS A 513 4.63 30.90 -6.68
N VAL A 514 4.28 31.41 -7.85
CA VAL A 514 2.91 31.52 -8.33
C VAL A 514 2.78 30.93 -9.75
N ASN A 515 1.67 30.25 -10.01
CA ASN A 515 1.51 29.44 -11.23
C ASN A 515 0.66 30.10 -12.33
N LYS A 516 -0.10 31.16 -11.99
CA LYS A 516 -1.05 31.78 -12.92
C LYS A 516 -0.53 33.14 -13.39
N ASP A 517 -0.75 33.47 -14.65
CA ASP A 517 -0.49 34.80 -15.22
C ASP A 517 -1.63 35.76 -14.88
N SER A 518 -1.95 35.85 -13.61
CA SER A 518 -2.99 36.72 -13.05
C SER A 518 -2.36 37.81 -12.21
N SER A 519 -3.06 38.92 -12.03
CA SER A 519 -2.69 39.91 -11.02
C SER A 519 -2.83 39.28 -9.63
N TYR A 520 -1.77 39.37 -8.84
CA TYR A 520 -1.79 38.88 -7.46
C TYR A 520 -1.81 40.03 -6.47
N LYS A 521 -2.67 39.92 -5.45
CA LYS A 521 -2.62 40.77 -4.26
C LYS A 521 -2.20 39.93 -3.06
N PHE A 522 -1.34 40.48 -2.21
CA PHE A 522 -0.80 39.81 -1.04
C PHE A 522 -1.15 40.58 0.23
N LYS A 523 -1.51 39.83 1.27
CA LYS A 523 -1.70 40.36 2.64
C LYS A 523 -0.80 39.60 3.59
N VAL A 524 -0.29 40.30 4.59
CA VAL A 524 0.49 39.72 5.67
C VAL A 524 -0.21 40.04 6.98
N ARG A 525 -0.42 39.04 7.79
CA ARG A 525 -1.07 39.14 9.09
C ARG A 525 -0.08 38.77 10.19
N PRO A 526 0.42 39.76 10.98
CA PRO A 526 1.28 39.46 12.11
C PRO A 526 0.54 38.68 13.19
N TYR A 527 1.27 37.90 13.97
CA TYR A 527 0.71 37.25 15.16
C TYR A 527 1.69 37.29 16.35
N LYS A 528 1.16 37.25 17.57
CA LYS A 528 1.88 36.96 18.80
C LYS A 528 1.33 35.68 19.42
N LEU A 529 2.09 35.01 20.27
CA LEU A 529 1.62 33.88 21.05
C LEU A 529 1.03 34.36 22.37
N THR A 530 -0.04 33.75 22.81
CA THR A 530 -0.62 33.89 24.15
C THR A 530 0.18 33.06 25.15
N LYS A 531 -0.07 33.21 26.45
CA LYS A 531 0.53 32.36 27.51
C LYS A 531 0.27 30.85 27.29
N LYS A 532 -0.84 30.48 26.63
CA LYS A 532 -1.19 29.11 26.22
C LYS A 532 -0.72 28.75 24.80
N ASN A 533 0.32 29.36 24.27
CA ASN A 533 0.89 29.15 22.93
C ASN A 533 -0.09 29.30 21.76
N LYS A 534 -1.29 29.82 21.97
CA LYS A 534 -2.26 30.08 20.88
C LYS A 534 -1.91 31.39 20.15
N LYS A 535 -2.10 31.39 18.82
CA LYS A 535 -1.84 32.58 17.99
C LYS A 535 -2.92 33.64 18.19
N LYS A 536 -2.55 34.82 18.67
CA LYS A 536 -3.38 36.05 18.65
C LYS A 536 -2.94 36.91 17.46
N TYR A 537 -3.86 37.21 16.56
CA TYR A 537 -3.54 37.89 15.30
C TYR A 537 -3.76 39.38 15.38
N PHE A 538 -2.89 40.16 14.73
CA PHE A 538 -3.06 41.57 14.49
C PHE A 538 -3.84 41.83 13.18
N LYS A 539 -4.26 43.08 12.91
CA LYS A 539 -4.85 43.49 11.63
C LYS A 539 -3.89 43.19 10.47
N ALA A 540 -4.39 42.60 9.41
CA ALA A 540 -3.60 42.31 8.23
C ALA A 540 -3.33 43.56 7.40
N TYR A 541 -2.18 43.62 6.72
CA TYR A 541 -1.83 44.71 5.81
C TYR A 541 -1.23 44.16 4.50
N ALA A 542 -1.19 45.03 3.46
CA ALA A 542 -0.65 44.65 2.17
C ALA A 542 0.87 44.48 2.23
N ALA A 543 1.38 43.44 1.51
CA ALA A 543 2.83 43.29 1.31
C ALA A 543 3.23 43.88 -0.03
N LYS A 544 4.42 44.51 -0.10
CA LYS A 544 5.05 44.90 -1.36
C LYS A 544 5.54 43.63 -2.08
N ALA A 545 5.24 43.48 -3.36
CA ALA A 545 5.59 42.32 -4.17
C ALA A 545 6.51 42.74 -5.32
N LYS A 546 7.69 42.13 -5.42
CA LYS A 546 8.58 42.23 -6.57
C LYS A 546 8.58 40.88 -7.29
N PHE A 547 8.10 40.86 -8.54
CA PHE A 547 8.05 39.69 -9.36
C PHE A 547 9.40 39.41 -10.03
N GLY A 548 9.91 38.19 -9.86
CA GLY A 548 11.11 37.71 -10.54
C GLY A 548 10.85 37.22 -11.96
N SER A 549 11.90 36.77 -12.63
CA SER A 549 11.82 36.19 -13.97
C SER A 549 11.01 34.89 -13.96
N LYS A 550 10.31 34.67 -15.08
CA LYS A 550 9.54 33.44 -15.34
C LYS A 550 10.49 32.33 -15.78
N THR A 551 10.48 31.18 -15.11
CA THR A 551 11.36 30.06 -15.43
C THR A 551 10.62 28.73 -15.41
N VAL A 552 11.10 27.77 -16.22
CA VAL A 552 10.75 26.34 -16.18
C VAL A 552 12.04 25.56 -16.10
N LYS A 553 12.16 24.70 -15.09
CA LYS A 553 13.32 23.81 -14.90
C LYS A 553 12.87 22.37 -15.05
N VAL A 554 13.54 21.59 -15.90
CA VAL A 554 13.39 20.15 -16.02
C VAL A 554 14.70 19.47 -15.65
N THR A 555 14.62 18.33 -14.99
CA THR A 555 15.77 17.51 -14.62
C THR A 555 15.48 16.07 -15.01
N PHE A 556 16.41 15.44 -15.73
CA PHE A 556 16.46 14.01 -16.01
C PHE A 556 17.59 13.43 -15.16
N LYS A 557 17.33 12.39 -14.40
CA LYS A 557 18.29 11.76 -13.50
C LYS A 557 18.70 10.39 -14.04
N ASN A 558 19.88 9.92 -13.65
CA ASN A 558 20.40 8.58 -13.95
C ASN A 558 20.46 8.26 -15.44
N VAL A 559 20.84 9.25 -16.25
CA VAL A 559 20.89 9.12 -17.72
C VAL A 559 22.26 8.57 -18.12
N THR A 560 22.30 7.34 -18.68
CA THR A 560 23.54 6.66 -19.10
C THR A 560 23.34 5.96 -20.46
N GLY A 561 24.43 5.44 -21.05
CA GLY A 561 24.39 4.53 -22.20
C GLY A 561 24.43 5.19 -23.59
N TYR A 562 24.68 6.49 -23.70
CA TYR A 562 24.77 7.18 -24.99
C TYR A 562 25.98 8.12 -25.08
N ALA A 563 26.54 8.26 -26.28
CA ALA A 563 27.69 9.14 -26.52
C ALA A 563 27.33 10.64 -26.32
N SER A 564 26.09 11.03 -26.58
CA SER A 564 25.60 12.35 -26.25
C SER A 564 24.08 12.38 -26.06
N TYR A 565 23.56 13.48 -25.54
CA TYR A 565 22.16 13.64 -25.20
C TYR A 565 21.62 14.98 -25.70
N LYS A 566 20.40 14.97 -26.26
CA LYS A 566 19.68 16.17 -26.65
C LYS A 566 18.40 16.33 -25.84
N VAL A 567 18.30 17.42 -25.07
CA VAL A 567 17.04 17.84 -24.46
C VAL A 567 16.22 18.59 -25.48
N GLN A 568 15.04 18.10 -25.79
CA GLN A 568 14.08 18.76 -26.64
C GLN A 568 12.92 19.32 -25.83
N MET A 569 12.37 20.46 -26.27
CA MET A 569 11.27 21.13 -25.61
C MET A 569 10.22 21.57 -26.63
N LYS A 570 8.94 21.50 -26.27
CA LYS A 570 7.85 22.20 -26.94
C LYS A 570 6.99 22.99 -25.96
N ALA A 571 6.38 24.06 -26.44
CA ALA A 571 5.44 24.89 -25.69
C ALA A 571 4.05 24.78 -26.35
N GLY A 572 3.03 24.38 -25.58
CA GLY A 572 1.68 24.15 -26.10
C GLY A 572 1.66 23.17 -27.27
N LYS A 573 1.05 23.54 -28.38
CA LYS A 573 0.91 22.73 -29.64
C LYS A 573 2.15 22.76 -30.56
N ALA A 574 3.18 23.56 -30.27
CA ALA A 574 4.37 23.69 -31.12
C ALA A 574 5.16 22.38 -31.24
N ALA A 575 5.97 22.25 -32.31
CA ALA A 575 6.89 21.13 -32.51
C ALA A 575 8.02 21.12 -31.46
N TYR A 576 8.63 19.95 -31.23
CA TYR A 576 9.80 19.84 -30.38
C TYR A 576 11.04 20.46 -31.01
N LYS A 577 11.75 21.30 -30.27
CA LYS A 577 13.05 21.89 -30.69
C LYS A 577 14.14 21.47 -29.69
N THR A 578 15.33 21.16 -30.17
CA THR A 578 16.50 20.90 -29.30
C THR A 578 16.88 22.19 -28.57
N VAL A 579 16.97 22.12 -27.25
CA VAL A 579 17.26 23.27 -26.36
C VAL A 579 18.54 23.09 -25.56
N LYS A 580 19.09 21.88 -25.50
CA LYS A 580 20.39 21.58 -24.88
C LYS A 580 20.95 20.31 -25.51
N THR A 581 22.26 20.28 -25.75
CA THR A 581 23.05 19.09 -26.09
C THR A 581 24.14 18.93 -25.04
N THR A 582 24.47 17.71 -24.65
CA THR A 582 25.55 17.39 -23.70
C THR A 582 26.08 15.99 -23.96
N THR A 583 27.38 15.78 -23.77
CA THR A 583 28.04 14.46 -23.79
C THR A 583 28.06 13.83 -22.39
N LYS A 584 27.80 14.61 -21.34
CA LYS A 584 27.79 14.10 -19.96
C LYS A 584 26.42 13.49 -19.64
N GLY A 585 26.41 12.24 -19.20
CA GLY A 585 25.26 11.54 -18.63
C GLY A 585 24.97 11.95 -17.17
N GLY A 586 24.37 11.06 -16.40
CA GLY A 586 24.00 11.31 -15.00
C GLY A 586 22.78 12.20 -14.86
N THR A 587 22.90 13.36 -14.22
CA THR A 587 21.79 14.30 -14.02
C THR A 587 21.83 15.42 -15.06
N ILE A 588 20.88 15.40 -16.03
CA ILE A 588 20.79 16.41 -17.08
C ILE A 588 19.68 17.40 -16.73
N THR A 589 20.07 18.66 -16.50
CA THR A 589 19.12 19.74 -16.15
C THR A 589 19.09 20.80 -17.27
N TYR A 590 17.89 21.27 -17.58
CA TYR A 590 17.66 22.42 -18.45
C TYR A 590 16.74 23.43 -17.79
N THR A 591 17.05 24.72 -17.93
CA THR A 591 16.23 25.83 -17.41
C THR A 591 15.85 26.80 -18.53
N LYS A 592 14.57 26.86 -18.87
CA LYS A 592 14.01 27.87 -19.77
C LYS A 592 13.78 29.17 -19.00
N LYS A 593 14.59 30.18 -19.28
CA LYS A 593 14.36 31.55 -18.80
C LYS A 593 13.28 32.25 -19.64
N LYS A 594 12.65 33.30 -19.09
CA LYS A 594 11.59 34.08 -19.73
C LYS A 594 10.44 33.22 -20.30
N ALA A 595 10.07 32.17 -19.57
CA ALA A 595 8.95 31.32 -19.95
C ALA A 595 7.61 32.03 -19.79
N LYS A 596 6.64 31.80 -20.68
CA LYS A 596 5.29 32.37 -20.56
C LYS A 596 4.54 31.67 -19.43
N VAL A 597 4.06 32.42 -18.44
CA VAL A 597 3.35 31.89 -17.28
C VAL A 597 2.00 31.28 -17.71
N GLY A 598 1.65 30.13 -17.11
CA GLY A 598 0.45 29.40 -17.50
C GLY A 598 0.62 28.48 -18.71
N THR A 599 1.73 28.61 -19.47
CA THR A 599 2.00 27.76 -20.62
C THR A 599 2.58 26.43 -20.14
N THR A 600 2.05 25.33 -20.68
CA THR A 600 2.58 23.97 -20.48
C THR A 600 3.76 23.74 -21.41
N TYR A 601 4.89 23.34 -20.86
CA TYR A 601 6.09 22.95 -21.59
C TYR A 601 6.27 21.44 -21.46
N LYS A 602 6.43 20.76 -22.58
CA LYS A 602 6.77 19.33 -22.61
C LYS A 602 8.23 19.18 -23.01
N PHE A 603 8.94 18.30 -22.32
CA PHE A 603 10.35 18.01 -22.55
C PHE A 603 10.52 16.54 -22.87
N CYS A 604 11.40 16.22 -23.80
CA CYS A 604 11.88 14.86 -24.00
C CYS A 604 13.41 14.84 -24.05
N LEU A 605 14.00 13.72 -23.70
CA LEU A 605 15.43 13.47 -23.77
C LEU A 605 15.71 12.45 -24.88
N LYS A 606 16.67 12.74 -25.74
CA LYS A 606 17.15 11.81 -26.77
C LYS A 606 18.60 11.44 -26.49
N GLY A 607 18.91 10.15 -26.51
CA GLY A 607 20.27 9.62 -26.55
C GLY A 607 20.76 9.52 -27.99
N ILE A 608 22.00 9.82 -28.24
CA ILE A 608 22.65 9.85 -29.56
C ILE A 608 23.88 8.95 -29.51
N ASN A 609 23.92 7.95 -30.37
CA ASN A 609 25.10 7.12 -30.65
C ASN A 609 25.46 7.17 -32.14
N LYS A 610 26.69 6.79 -32.47
CA LYS A 610 27.09 6.53 -33.87
C LYS A 610 27.23 5.02 -34.04
N VAL A 611 26.53 4.46 -35.01
CA VAL A 611 26.63 3.05 -35.39
C VAL A 611 27.00 3.02 -36.87
N ASN A 612 28.11 2.39 -37.21
CA ASN A 612 28.64 2.31 -38.58
C ASN A 612 28.72 3.69 -39.27
N GLY A 613 29.23 4.71 -38.58
CA GLY A 613 29.36 6.07 -39.08
C GLY A 613 28.05 6.88 -39.18
N LYS A 614 26.88 6.24 -39.02
CA LYS A 614 25.57 6.91 -39.05
C LYS A 614 25.12 7.31 -37.64
N THR A 615 24.54 8.50 -37.54
CA THR A 615 23.98 8.99 -36.25
C THR A 615 22.63 8.32 -35.98
N VAL A 616 22.55 7.57 -34.90
CA VAL A 616 21.32 6.96 -34.40
C VAL A 616 20.82 7.76 -33.18
N SER A 617 19.55 8.13 -33.18
CA SER A 617 18.95 8.83 -32.03
C SER A 617 17.81 8.02 -31.43
N VAL A 618 17.87 7.77 -30.13
CA VAL A 618 16.82 7.05 -29.40
C VAL A 618 16.22 8.00 -28.36
N THR A 619 14.89 8.00 -28.23
CA THR A 619 14.25 8.75 -27.14
C THR A 619 14.42 7.96 -25.85
N ILE A 620 15.11 8.53 -24.89
CA ILE A 620 15.34 7.90 -23.58
C ILE A 620 14.04 7.92 -22.77
N LYS A 621 13.69 6.78 -22.22
CA LYS A 621 12.52 6.57 -21.36
C LYS A 621 12.72 7.10 -19.94
#